data_8436e62915153ea473b26371b6880dbb
#
_entry.id   8436e62915153ea473b26371b6880dbb
#
_cell.length_a   1.000
_cell.length_b   1.000
_cell.length_c   1.000
_cell.angle_alpha   90.00
_cell.angle_beta   90.00
_cell.angle_gamma   90.00
#
_symmetry.space_group_name_H-M   'P 1'
#
loop_
_entity.id
_entity.type
_entity.pdbx_description
1 polymer ?
#
loop_
_entity_poly.entity_id
_entity_poly.type
_entity_poly.pdbx_seq_one_letter_code
_entity_poly.pdbx_strand_id
1 'polypeptide(L)'
;MHKVLLTHQIVPGKFSELSDWFKEADAKRKADDPDYKPPRRYIYQTGSVFKVVAEFEFEKLVIDDATPFSQGGYPNYGETSQPDFFPFIVPGTSTMDILKEIE
;
A
#
# COMPACT_ATOMS: atom_id res chain seq x y z
N MET A 1 17.62 -4.73 -4.64
CA MET A 1 16.40 -4.51 -3.83
C MET A 1 15.33 -3.88 -4.69
N HIS A 2 14.10 -4.28 -4.48
CA HIS A 2 12.95 -3.73 -5.18
C HIS A 2 12.05 -3.02 -4.19
N LYS A 3 11.40 -1.95 -4.65
CA LYS A 3 10.37 -1.25 -3.89
C LYS A 3 9.07 -1.22 -4.68
N VAL A 4 7.97 -1.38 -3.96
CA VAL A 4 6.64 -1.20 -4.54
C VAL A 4 5.98 -0.04 -3.82
N LEU A 5 5.50 0.93 -4.59
CA LEU A 5 4.76 2.07 -4.06
C LEU A 5 3.30 1.94 -4.46
N LEU A 6 2.43 1.86 -3.46
CA LEU A 6 0.99 1.91 -3.66
C LEU A 6 0.52 3.31 -3.28
N THR A 7 -0.10 4.00 -4.22
CA THR A 7 -0.56 5.37 -4.01
C THR A 7 -2.07 5.44 -4.19
N HIS A 8 -2.75 6.08 -3.25
CA HIS A 8 -4.19 6.29 -3.30
C HIS A 8 -4.50 7.74 -2.95
N GLN A 9 -5.44 8.35 -3.67
CA GLN A 9 -5.95 9.65 -3.28
C GLN A 9 -6.96 9.48 -2.16
N ILE A 10 -6.81 10.26 -1.09
CA ILE A 10 -7.66 10.19 0.10
C ILE A 10 -8.90 11.06 -0.11
N VAL A 11 -10.06 10.52 0.26
CA VAL A 11 -11.31 11.31 0.27
C VAL A 11 -11.14 12.45 1.27
N PRO A 12 -11.46 13.70 0.90
CA PRO A 12 -11.32 14.84 1.80
C PRO A 12 -12.02 14.60 3.13
N GLY A 13 -11.32 14.93 4.22
CA GLY A 13 -11.85 14.77 5.56
C GLY A 13 -11.75 13.38 6.17
N LYS A 14 -11.21 12.41 5.45
CA LYS A 14 -11.15 11.01 5.91
C LYS A 14 -9.77 10.58 6.42
N PHE A 15 -8.81 11.49 6.50
CA PHE A 15 -7.45 11.09 6.86
C PHE A 15 -7.32 10.47 8.25
N SER A 16 -7.98 11.04 9.25
CA SER A 16 -7.90 10.51 10.61
C SER A 16 -8.49 9.10 10.72
N GLU A 17 -9.63 8.88 10.07
CA GLU A 17 -10.26 7.57 10.03
C GLU A 17 -9.39 6.55 9.29
N LEU A 18 -8.75 6.96 8.20
CA LEU A 18 -7.84 6.11 7.46
C LEU A 18 -6.62 5.75 8.30
N SER A 19 -6.06 6.70 9.03
CA SER A 19 -4.92 6.44 9.92
C SER A 19 -5.27 5.41 10.99
N ASP A 20 -6.46 5.51 11.58
CA ASP A 20 -6.93 4.54 12.54
C ASP A 20 -7.15 3.16 11.91
N TRP A 21 -7.68 3.14 10.70
CA TRP A 21 -7.87 1.89 9.95
C TRP A 21 -6.53 1.18 9.72
N PHE A 22 -5.48 1.91 9.34
CA PHE A 22 -4.15 1.32 9.15
C PHE A 22 -3.62 0.72 10.44
N LYS A 23 -3.77 1.41 11.56
CA LYS A 23 -3.31 0.90 12.86
C LYS A 23 -3.99 -0.41 13.24
N GLU A 24 -5.29 -0.49 13.04
CA GLU A 24 -6.05 -1.70 13.33
C GLU A 24 -5.68 -2.84 12.38
N ALA A 25 -5.54 -2.55 11.08
CA ALA A 25 -5.17 -3.55 10.09
C ALA A 25 -3.77 -4.11 10.37
N ASP A 26 -2.81 -3.23 10.69
CA ASP A 26 -1.45 -3.67 11.01
C ASP A 26 -1.42 -4.51 12.29
N ALA A 27 -2.20 -4.16 13.29
CA ALA A 27 -2.28 -4.91 14.53
C ALA A 27 -2.86 -6.32 14.30
N LYS A 28 -3.91 -6.43 13.48
CA LYS A 28 -4.50 -7.72 13.13
C LYS A 28 -3.51 -8.62 12.39
N ARG A 29 -2.81 -8.06 11.43
CA ARG A 29 -1.83 -8.81 10.64
C ARG A 29 -0.65 -9.25 11.49
N LYS A 30 -0.20 -8.40 12.41
CA LYS A 30 0.87 -8.76 13.32
C LYS A 30 0.46 -9.85 14.29
N ALA A 31 -0.80 -9.89 14.70
CA ALA A 31 -1.33 -10.95 15.54
C ALA A 31 -1.37 -12.28 14.79
N ASP A 32 -1.74 -12.27 13.50
CA ASP A 32 -1.79 -13.47 12.68
C ASP A 32 -0.40 -13.91 12.22
N ASP A 33 0.51 -12.99 12.01
CA ASP A 33 1.88 -13.25 11.56
C ASP A 33 2.85 -12.36 12.34
N PRO A 34 3.52 -12.90 13.39
CA PRO A 34 4.47 -12.11 14.18
C PRO A 34 5.64 -11.53 13.39
N ASP A 35 5.95 -12.11 12.22
CA ASP A 35 7.02 -11.62 11.36
C ASP A 35 6.55 -10.53 10.41
N TYR A 36 5.27 -10.18 10.44
CA TYR A 36 4.72 -9.13 9.59
C TYR A 36 5.40 -7.79 9.88
N LYS A 37 5.86 -7.16 8.82
CA LYS A 37 6.41 -5.81 8.88
C LYS A 37 5.50 -4.89 8.08
N PRO A 38 4.87 -3.91 8.74
CA PRO A 38 4.02 -2.97 8.03
C PRO A 38 4.85 -2.13 7.05
N PRO A 39 4.26 -1.69 5.94
CA PRO A 39 4.94 -0.79 5.03
C PRO A 39 5.16 0.56 5.67
N ARG A 40 6.10 1.33 5.14
CA ARG A 40 6.19 2.74 5.48
C ARG A 40 5.11 3.48 4.73
N ARG A 41 4.40 4.34 5.42
CA ARG A 41 3.32 5.11 4.82
C ARG A 41 3.60 6.59 4.95
N TYR A 42 3.33 7.32 3.88
CA TYR A 42 3.56 8.75 3.81
C TYR A 42 2.30 9.44 3.34
N ILE A 43 2.06 10.65 3.87
CA ILE A 43 1.07 11.54 3.28
C ILE A 43 1.79 12.41 2.27
N TYR A 44 1.18 12.51 1.11
CA TYR A 44 1.67 13.32 0.02
C TYR A 44 0.60 14.33 -0.33
N GLN A 45 0.95 15.61 -0.29
CA GLN A 45 0.02 16.70 -0.60
C GLN A 45 0.50 17.47 -1.82
N THR A 46 -0.40 17.64 -2.79
CA THR A 46 -0.17 18.52 -3.93
C THR A 46 -1.37 19.46 -4.02
N GLY A 47 -1.16 20.74 -3.66
CA GLY A 47 -2.26 21.69 -3.56
C GLY A 47 -3.30 21.22 -2.52
N SER A 48 -4.54 21.06 -2.94
CA SER A 48 -5.63 20.57 -2.08
C SER A 48 -5.83 19.06 -2.16
N VAL A 49 -4.99 18.35 -2.90
CA VAL A 49 -5.11 16.89 -3.08
C VAL A 49 -4.19 16.19 -2.10
N PHE A 50 -4.75 15.29 -1.31
CA PHE A 50 -4.00 14.46 -0.37
C PHE A 50 -3.96 13.03 -0.88
N LYS A 51 -2.77 12.43 -0.81
CA LYS A 51 -2.54 11.03 -1.17
C LYS A 51 -1.83 10.31 -0.06
N VAL A 52 -2.10 9.03 0.08
CA VAL A 52 -1.30 8.15 0.92
C VAL A 52 -0.45 7.27 0.04
N VAL A 53 0.83 7.13 0.39
CA VAL A 53 1.78 6.27 -0.32
C VAL A 53 2.27 5.22 0.65
N ALA A 54 2.09 3.95 0.30
CA ALA A 54 2.64 2.84 1.07
C ALA A 54 3.87 2.29 0.33
N GLU A 55 4.99 2.20 1.03
CA GLU A 55 6.26 1.71 0.48
C GLU A 55 6.55 0.33 1.05
N PHE A 56 6.70 -0.64 0.16
CA PHE A 56 7.09 -2.01 0.49
C PHE A 56 8.47 -2.28 -0.07
N GLU A 57 9.30 -3.01 0.66
CA GLU A 57 10.63 -3.40 0.21
C GLU A 57 10.69 -4.91 0.06
N PHE A 58 11.33 -5.37 -1.03
CA PHE A 58 11.53 -6.78 -1.30
C PHE A 58 12.97 -7.00 -1.74
N GLU A 59 13.60 -8.05 -1.24
CA GLU A 59 14.93 -8.43 -1.71
C GLU A 59 14.86 -8.89 -3.15
N LYS A 60 13.83 -9.65 -3.48
CA LYS A 60 13.63 -10.19 -4.81
C LYS A 60 12.15 -10.17 -5.15
N LEU A 61 11.81 -9.47 -6.21
CA LEU A 61 10.47 -9.45 -6.75
C LEU A 61 10.52 -10.02 -8.16
N VAL A 62 9.74 -11.07 -8.40
CA VAL A 62 9.63 -11.62 -9.73
C VAL A 62 8.61 -10.80 -10.49
N ILE A 63 9.08 -10.15 -11.54
CA ILE A 63 8.24 -9.36 -12.42
C ILE A 63 8.22 -10.08 -13.76
N ASP A 64 7.05 -10.47 -14.21
CA ASP A 64 6.87 -10.98 -15.55
C ASP A 64 5.70 -10.28 -16.24
N ASP A 65 5.66 -10.38 -17.55
CA ASP A 65 4.64 -9.67 -18.34
C ASP A 65 3.24 -10.26 -18.17
N ALA A 66 3.15 -11.50 -17.73
CA ALA A 66 1.87 -12.19 -17.62
C ALA A 66 1.19 -11.92 -16.27
N THR A 67 1.96 -11.96 -15.17
CA THR A 67 1.40 -11.87 -13.82
C THR A 67 2.35 -11.13 -12.88
N PRO A 68 2.62 -9.85 -13.14
CA PRO A 68 3.68 -9.14 -12.41
C PRO A 68 3.44 -9.08 -10.90
N PHE A 69 2.21 -9.24 -10.45
CA PHE A 69 1.90 -9.08 -9.04
C PHE A 69 1.32 -10.31 -8.36
N SER A 70 1.05 -11.36 -9.10
CA SER A 70 0.45 -12.57 -8.53
C SER A 70 1.46 -13.59 -8.07
N GLN A 71 2.72 -13.39 -8.42
CA GLN A 71 3.80 -14.29 -8.06
C GLN A 71 4.85 -13.55 -7.24
N GLY A 72 5.70 -14.28 -6.60
CA GLY A 72 6.84 -13.71 -5.93
C GLY A 72 6.56 -13.09 -4.58
N GLY A 73 5.47 -13.43 -4.01
CA GLY A 73 5.24 -12.98 -2.66
C GLY A 73 4.89 -11.53 -2.56
N TYR A 74 4.26 -11.02 -3.60
CA TYR A 74 3.56 -9.77 -3.40
C TYR A 74 2.68 -9.98 -2.20
N PRO A 75 3.00 -9.37 -1.06
CA PRO A 75 2.29 -9.63 0.15
C PRO A 75 0.84 -9.31 -0.11
N ASN A 76 0.00 -10.00 0.49
CA ASN A 76 -1.40 -9.73 0.33
C ASN A 76 -1.71 -8.30 0.81
N TYR A 77 -1.89 -7.46 -0.08
CA TYR A 77 -2.16 -6.15 0.05
C TYR A 77 -3.52 -5.91 0.32
N GLY A 78 -3.74 -6.30 1.44
CA GLY A 78 -4.94 -6.16 2.12
C GLY A 78 -5.62 -4.80 1.93
N GLU A 79 -4.85 -3.79 1.84
CA GLU A 79 -5.35 -2.43 1.64
C GLU A 79 -6.19 -2.32 0.39
N THR A 80 -5.71 -2.86 -0.73
CA THR A 80 -6.39 -2.73 -2.01
C THR A 80 -7.48 -3.76 -2.23
N SER A 81 -7.49 -4.84 -1.46
CA SER A 81 -8.44 -5.94 -1.62
C SER A 81 -9.55 -5.95 -0.58
N GLN A 82 -9.49 -5.10 0.45
CA GLN A 82 -10.49 -5.08 1.50
C GLN A 82 -11.57 -4.03 1.23
N PRO A 83 -12.84 -4.44 1.20
CA PRO A 83 -13.93 -3.51 0.90
C PRO A 83 -14.06 -2.35 1.88
N ASP A 84 -13.66 -2.53 3.13
CA ASP A 84 -13.73 -1.49 4.15
C ASP A 84 -12.67 -0.40 3.98
N PHE A 85 -11.68 -0.61 3.12
CA PHE A 85 -10.70 0.40 2.77
C PHE A 85 -11.24 1.40 1.73
N PHE A 86 -12.09 0.95 0.83
CA PHE A 86 -12.56 1.75 -0.30
C PHE A 86 -13.25 3.06 0.08
N PRO A 87 -14.00 3.17 1.19
CA PRO A 87 -14.60 4.44 1.56
C PRO A 87 -13.62 5.56 1.83
N PHE A 88 -12.35 5.25 2.10
CA PHE A 88 -11.34 6.25 2.40
C PHE A 88 -10.62 6.80 1.18
N ILE A 89 -10.75 6.14 0.04
CA ILE A 89 -10.02 6.51 -1.18
C ILE A 89 -10.95 6.95 -2.29
N VAL A 90 -10.43 7.81 -3.16
CA VAL A 90 -11.17 8.24 -4.35
C VAL A 90 -11.07 7.16 -5.40
N PRO A 91 -12.18 6.64 -5.94
CA PRO A 91 -12.15 5.57 -6.95
C PRO A 91 -11.35 5.97 -8.18
N GLY A 92 -10.59 5.02 -8.72
CA GLY A 92 -9.83 5.23 -9.95
C GLY A 92 -8.53 5.99 -9.78
N THR A 93 -8.15 6.34 -8.55
CA THR A 93 -6.90 7.09 -8.30
C THR A 93 -5.75 6.21 -7.81
N SER A 94 -5.99 4.93 -7.57
CA SER A 94 -4.96 4.04 -7.06
C SER A 94 -3.95 3.71 -8.13
N THR A 95 -2.67 3.83 -7.78
CA THR A 95 -1.56 3.47 -8.68
C THR A 95 -0.59 2.57 -7.96
N MET A 96 0.15 1.80 -8.75
CA MET A 96 1.21 0.95 -8.23
C MET A 96 2.45 1.17 -9.08
N ASP A 97 3.55 1.50 -8.42
CA ASP A 97 4.84 1.72 -9.08
C ASP A 97 5.85 0.74 -8.52
N ILE A 98 6.66 0.17 -9.40
CA ILE A 98 7.72 -0.74 -9.01
C ILE A 98 9.05 -0.07 -9.32
N LEU A 99 9.90 -0.01 -8.30
CA LEU A 99 11.22 0.55 -8.42
C LEU A 99 12.24 -0.55 -8.20
N LYS A 100 13.20 -0.64 -9.12
CA LYS A 100 14.33 -1.56 -8.98
C LYS A 100 15.59 -0.72 -8.81
N GLU A 101 16.35 -1.02 -7.77
CA GLU A 101 17.65 -0.40 -7.56
C GLU A 101 18.62 -0.81 -8.66
N ILE A 102 19.29 0.17 -9.25
CA ILE A 102 20.33 -0.06 -10.26
C ILE A 102 21.68 -0.08 -9.55
N GLU A 103 22.40 -1.16 -9.73
CA GLU A 103 23.73 -1.31 -9.18
C GLU A 103 24.78 -0.71 -10.09
#